data_85b8f1d9fe58f11cc33c08bbda50826c
#
_entry.id   85b8f1d9fe58f11cc33c08bbda50826c
#
_cell.length_a   1.000
_cell.length_b   1.000
_cell.length_c   1.000
_cell.angle_alpha   90.00
_cell.angle_beta   90.00
_cell.angle_gamma   90.00
#
_symmetry.space_group_name_H-M   'P 1'
#
loop_
_entity.id
_entity.type
_entity.pdbx_description
1 polymer ?
#
loop_
_entity_poly.entity_id
_entity_poly.type
_entity_poly.pdbx_seq_one_letter_code
_entity_poly.pdbx_strand_id
1 'polypeptide(L)'
;MKRTKLDDRVLPEYTRGEEIFNMVTHIVGGVFGIAVLVLCIVFGVLRHNNYGIASGIIYGISMILLYTMSSIYHGLSPNTKSKKVFQIMDHCSIFVLIAGTYTPIVLCSIRPVDSFWAWMIFAVVWGCTVLGIILNAIDIESNEKFSMICYLAMGWCIIFKFNLLPEAIGYNGIWLLVAGGVAYTIGTVFYGLQNKYRYMHSIWPVSYTHLRAHETCAD
;
A
#
# COMPACT_ATOMS: atom_id res chain seq x y z
N MET A 1 -13.17 -21.05 13.83
CA MET A 1 -12.49 -20.05 14.69
C MET A 1 -13.56 -19.13 15.27
N LYS A 2 -13.48 -18.80 16.57
CA LYS A 2 -14.44 -17.89 17.21
C LYS A 2 -14.01 -16.46 16.86
N ARG A 3 -14.86 -15.72 16.15
CA ARG A 3 -14.58 -14.33 15.74
C ARG A 3 -14.40 -13.43 16.97
N THR A 4 -13.34 -12.63 17.01
CA THR A 4 -13.14 -11.60 18.02
C THR A 4 -14.13 -10.47 17.82
N LYS A 5 -14.98 -10.19 18.85
CA LYS A 5 -15.94 -9.09 18.76
C LYS A 5 -15.21 -7.75 18.81
N LEU A 6 -15.77 -6.72 18.18
CA LEU A 6 -15.18 -5.38 18.16
C LEU A 6 -14.90 -4.82 19.57
N ASP A 7 -15.82 -5.08 20.52
CA ASP A 7 -15.67 -4.60 21.89
C ASP A 7 -14.55 -5.31 22.66
N ASP A 8 -14.28 -6.59 22.34
CA ASP A 8 -13.27 -7.43 23.00
C ASP A 8 -11.86 -7.22 22.45
N ARG A 9 -11.71 -6.44 21.37
CA ARG A 9 -10.42 -6.22 20.72
C ARG A 9 -9.52 -5.32 21.55
N VAL A 10 -8.26 -5.73 21.66
CA VAL A 10 -7.19 -4.97 22.32
C VAL A 10 -6.40 -4.21 21.25
N LEU A 11 -6.32 -2.89 21.40
CA LEU A 11 -5.51 -2.05 20.50
C LEU A 11 -4.04 -2.08 20.94
N PRO A 12 -3.07 -1.95 20.01
CA PRO A 12 -1.68 -1.72 20.35
C PRO A 12 -1.53 -0.46 21.24
N GLU A 13 -0.67 -0.56 22.25
CA GLU A 13 -0.38 0.57 23.14
C GLU A 13 0.72 1.45 22.55
N TYR A 14 0.33 2.60 22.02
CA TYR A 14 1.25 3.64 21.56
C TYR A 14 1.34 4.77 22.57
N THR A 15 2.52 5.33 22.73
CA THR A 15 2.69 6.58 23.45
C THR A 15 2.03 7.74 22.70
N ARG A 16 1.64 8.81 23.40
CA ARG A 16 1.07 10.01 22.76
C ARG A 16 2.00 10.60 21.70
N GLY A 17 3.32 10.50 21.90
CA GLY A 17 4.31 10.98 20.94
C GLY A 17 4.30 10.15 19.65
N GLU A 18 4.22 8.81 19.76
CA GLU A 18 4.10 7.91 18.60
C GLU A 18 2.81 8.15 17.82
N GLU A 19 1.68 8.31 18.51
CA GLU A 19 0.39 8.60 17.86
C GLU A 19 0.43 9.93 17.09
N ILE A 20 0.98 10.99 17.69
CA ILE A 20 1.11 12.30 17.02
C ILE A 20 2.06 12.20 15.84
N PHE A 21 3.20 11.53 16.00
CA PHE A 21 4.18 11.37 14.92
C PHE A 21 3.58 10.61 13.74
N ASN A 22 2.89 9.48 14.00
CA ASN A 22 2.22 8.70 12.97
C ASN A 22 1.12 9.52 12.28
N MET A 23 0.27 10.20 13.04
CA MET A 23 -0.77 11.06 12.49
C MET A 23 -0.19 12.12 11.55
N VAL A 24 0.83 12.86 11.99
CA VAL A 24 1.43 13.96 11.22
C VAL A 24 2.11 13.45 9.95
N THR A 25 2.91 12.38 10.05
CA THR A 25 3.59 11.80 8.88
C THR A 25 2.60 11.27 7.85
N HIS A 26 1.46 10.70 8.29
CA HIS A 26 0.42 10.26 7.38
C HIS A 26 -0.37 11.42 6.76
N ILE A 27 -0.60 12.51 7.48
CA ILE A 27 -1.17 13.73 6.87
C ILE A 27 -0.26 14.24 5.74
N VAL A 28 1.05 14.30 5.98
CA VAL A 28 2.03 14.69 4.94
C VAL A 28 1.98 13.70 3.76
N GLY A 29 1.93 12.40 4.04
CA GLY A 29 1.76 11.37 3.01
C GLY A 29 0.47 11.55 2.19
N GLY A 30 -0.64 11.94 2.82
CA GLY A 30 -1.90 12.23 2.16
C GLY A 30 -1.80 13.43 1.20
N VAL A 31 -1.15 14.52 1.63
CA VAL A 31 -0.89 15.68 0.76
C VAL A 31 -0.02 15.28 -0.43
N PHE A 32 1.01 14.45 -0.20
CA PHE A 32 1.83 13.91 -1.28
C PHE A 32 1.01 13.03 -2.23
N GLY A 33 0.08 12.20 -1.73
CA GLY A 33 -0.85 11.42 -2.54
C GLY A 33 -1.72 12.28 -3.46
N ILE A 34 -2.17 13.46 -3.00
CA ILE A 34 -2.89 14.42 -3.84
C ILE A 34 -1.99 14.93 -4.97
N ALA A 35 -0.75 15.30 -4.66
CA ALA A 35 0.21 15.76 -5.67
C ALA A 35 0.47 14.68 -6.73
N VAL A 36 0.69 13.42 -6.31
CA VAL A 36 0.86 12.28 -7.21
C VAL A 36 -0.37 12.08 -8.10
N LEU A 37 -1.58 12.12 -7.53
CA LEU A 37 -2.82 12.02 -8.29
C LEU A 37 -2.91 13.06 -9.40
N VAL A 38 -2.64 14.32 -9.06
CA VAL A 38 -2.70 15.44 -10.01
C VAL A 38 -1.65 15.26 -11.12
N LEU A 39 -0.41 14.94 -10.75
CA LEU A 39 0.68 14.73 -11.71
C LEU A 39 0.37 13.57 -12.66
N CYS A 40 -0.10 12.43 -12.16
CA CYS A 40 -0.46 11.28 -12.99
C CYS A 40 -1.57 11.64 -14.00
N ILE A 41 -2.59 12.40 -13.57
CA ILE A 41 -3.65 12.85 -14.48
C ILE A 41 -3.09 13.80 -15.54
N VAL A 42 -2.32 14.81 -15.14
CA VAL A 42 -1.75 15.81 -16.04
C VAL A 42 -0.86 15.14 -17.09
N PHE A 43 0.09 14.30 -16.66
CA PHE A 43 0.98 13.60 -17.60
C PHE A 43 0.21 12.59 -18.47
N GLY A 44 -0.78 11.89 -17.92
CA GLY A 44 -1.63 10.98 -18.69
C GLY A 44 -2.41 11.71 -19.79
N VAL A 45 -2.94 12.90 -19.51
CA VAL A 45 -3.64 13.75 -20.49
C VAL A 45 -2.66 14.28 -21.53
N LEU A 46 -1.52 14.82 -21.11
CA LEU A 46 -0.50 15.37 -22.05
C LEU A 46 0.06 14.31 -22.98
N ARG A 47 0.16 13.07 -22.53
CA ARG A 47 0.65 11.94 -23.36
C ARG A 47 -0.47 11.16 -24.06
N HIS A 48 -1.74 11.61 -23.97
CA HIS A 48 -2.91 10.93 -24.53
C HIS A 48 -3.02 9.46 -24.11
N ASN A 49 -2.59 9.13 -22.88
CA ASN A 49 -2.57 7.77 -22.35
C ASN A 49 -3.75 7.52 -21.41
N ASN A 50 -4.84 6.96 -21.93
CA ASN A 50 -6.05 6.67 -21.13
C ASN A 50 -5.77 5.65 -20.00
N TYR A 51 -4.90 4.68 -20.23
CA TYR A 51 -4.50 3.73 -19.18
C TYR A 51 -3.66 4.41 -18.10
N GLY A 52 -2.81 5.36 -18.50
CA GLY A 52 -2.06 6.21 -17.57
C GLY A 52 -2.97 7.05 -16.68
N ILE A 53 -4.01 7.65 -17.25
CA ILE A 53 -5.00 8.43 -16.49
C ILE A 53 -5.74 7.52 -15.50
N ALA A 54 -6.32 6.40 -15.98
CA ALA A 54 -7.10 5.50 -15.15
C ALA A 54 -6.27 4.88 -14.02
N SER A 55 -5.06 4.38 -14.35
CA SER A 55 -4.16 3.78 -13.36
C SER A 55 -3.60 4.81 -12.37
N GLY A 56 -3.31 6.02 -12.82
CA GLY A 56 -2.87 7.12 -11.97
C GLY A 56 -3.95 7.56 -10.99
N ILE A 57 -5.21 7.60 -11.40
CA ILE A 57 -6.35 7.86 -10.52
C ILE A 57 -6.47 6.77 -9.45
N ILE A 58 -6.40 5.50 -9.85
CA ILE A 58 -6.49 4.37 -8.91
C ILE A 58 -5.33 4.44 -7.90
N TYR A 59 -4.11 4.67 -8.36
CA TYR A 59 -2.94 4.78 -7.48
C TYR A 59 -3.04 5.97 -6.52
N GLY A 60 -3.32 7.18 -7.02
CA GLY A 60 -3.42 8.37 -6.20
C GLY A 60 -4.54 8.29 -5.16
N ILE A 61 -5.72 7.77 -5.55
CA ILE A 61 -6.82 7.53 -4.61
C ILE A 61 -6.42 6.50 -3.55
N SER A 62 -5.73 5.42 -3.92
CA SER A 62 -5.31 4.40 -2.95
C SER A 62 -4.31 4.97 -1.92
N MET A 63 -3.41 5.86 -2.33
CA MET A 63 -2.51 6.58 -1.42
C MET A 63 -3.30 7.48 -0.46
N ILE A 64 -4.19 8.32 -0.99
CA ILE A 64 -5.02 9.23 -0.19
C ILE A 64 -5.85 8.43 0.81
N LEU A 65 -6.45 7.31 0.38
CA LEU A 65 -7.25 6.43 1.23
C LEU A 65 -6.42 5.91 2.41
N LEU A 66 -5.26 5.27 2.14
CA LEU A 66 -4.41 4.73 3.19
C LEU A 66 -4.01 5.81 4.19
N TYR A 67 -3.46 6.91 3.72
CA TYR A 67 -2.96 7.96 4.61
C TYR A 67 -4.06 8.65 5.39
N THR A 68 -5.28 8.80 4.81
CA THR A 68 -6.43 9.33 5.52
C THR A 68 -6.90 8.38 6.61
N MET A 69 -7.07 7.08 6.31
CA MET A 69 -7.52 6.08 7.29
C MET A 69 -6.53 5.99 8.45
N SER A 70 -5.24 5.93 8.14
CA SER A 70 -4.18 5.87 9.14
C SER A 70 -4.09 7.14 9.99
N SER A 71 -4.17 8.33 9.39
CA SER A 71 -4.18 9.60 10.12
C SER A 71 -5.34 9.68 11.11
N ILE A 72 -6.53 9.26 10.69
CA ILE A 72 -7.72 9.24 11.55
C ILE A 72 -7.52 8.22 12.68
N TYR A 73 -7.04 7.00 12.36
CA TYR A 73 -6.77 5.97 13.35
C TYR A 73 -5.84 6.48 14.46
N HIS A 74 -4.70 7.10 14.09
CA HIS A 74 -3.75 7.62 15.06
C HIS A 74 -4.22 8.89 15.78
N GLY A 75 -5.11 9.68 15.16
CA GLY A 75 -5.69 10.87 15.77
C GLY A 75 -6.82 10.61 16.78
N LEU A 76 -7.42 9.41 16.76
CA LEU A 76 -8.53 9.08 17.64
C LEU A 76 -8.06 8.73 19.06
N SER A 77 -8.90 9.06 20.05
CA SER A 77 -8.65 8.74 21.45
C SER A 77 -8.54 7.23 21.69
N PRO A 78 -7.59 6.78 22.54
CA PRO A 78 -7.46 5.37 22.92
C PRO A 78 -8.77 4.76 23.42
N ASN A 79 -8.94 3.45 23.23
CA ASN A 79 -10.07 2.66 23.73
C ASN A 79 -11.47 3.06 23.21
N THR A 80 -11.57 3.88 22.18
CA THR A 80 -12.85 4.19 21.53
C THR A 80 -13.24 3.12 20.51
N LYS A 81 -14.54 2.87 20.33
CA LYS A 81 -15.04 1.98 19.26
C LYS A 81 -14.62 2.49 17.89
N SER A 82 -14.64 3.80 17.67
CA SER A 82 -14.20 4.42 16.44
C SER A 82 -12.75 4.06 16.11
N LYS A 83 -11.83 4.13 17.09
CA LYS A 83 -10.42 3.76 16.87
C LYS A 83 -10.26 2.30 16.46
N LYS A 84 -11.05 1.39 17.06
CA LYS A 84 -11.05 -0.04 16.68
C LYS A 84 -11.56 -0.26 15.24
N VAL A 85 -12.55 0.51 14.79
CA VAL A 85 -13.05 0.46 13.40
C VAL A 85 -12.00 1.02 12.45
N PHE A 86 -11.43 2.18 12.76
CA PHE A 86 -10.41 2.79 11.91
C PHE A 86 -9.12 1.98 11.84
N GLN A 87 -8.78 1.18 12.85
CA GLN A 87 -7.70 0.20 12.76
C GLN A 87 -7.96 -0.84 11.65
N ILE A 88 -9.21 -1.34 11.54
CA ILE A 88 -9.55 -2.27 10.46
C ILE A 88 -9.42 -1.59 9.10
N MET A 89 -9.93 -0.37 8.97
CA MET A 89 -9.88 0.39 7.72
C MET A 89 -8.44 0.72 7.31
N ASP A 90 -7.60 1.10 8.26
CA ASP A 90 -6.17 1.35 8.07
C ASP A 90 -5.49 0.10 7.48
N HIS A 91 -5.63 -1.06 8.11
CA HIS A 91 -5.04 -2.31 7.62
C HIS A 91 -5.63 -2.80 6.28
N CYS A 92 -6.93 -2.61 6.06
CA CYS A 92 -7.56 -2.93 4.78
C CYS A 92 -7.02 -2.03 3.65
N SER A 93 -6.74 -0.77 3.95
CA SER A 93 -6.24 0.19 2.95
C SER A 93 -4.82 -0.13 2.47
N ILE A 94 -4.03 -0.91 3.24
CA ILE A 94 -2.71 -1.41 2.80
C ILE A 94 -2.85 -2.31 1.57
N PHE A 95 -3.81 -3.23 1.56
CA PHE A 95 -4.09 -4.07 0.40
C PHE A 95 -4.44 -3.24 -0.83
N VAL A 96 -5.30 -2.22 -0.65
CA VAL A 96 -5.70 -1.32 -1.72
C VAL A 96 -4.51 -0.54 -2.27
N LEU A 97 -3.61 -0.06 -1.40
CA LEU A 97 -2.41 0.65 -1.84
C LEU A 97 -1.47 -0.26 -2.62
N ILE A 98 -1.23 -1.50 -2.18
CA ILE A 98 -0.40 -2.45 -2.92
C ILE A 98 -0.97 -2.67 -4.32
N ALA A 99 -2.28 -2.95 -4.46
CA ALA A 99 -2.91 -3.13 -5.75
C ALA A 99 -2.89 -1.84 -6.59
N GLY A 100 -3.11 -0.70 -5.96
CA GLY A 100 -3.03 0.61 -6.59
C GLY A 100 -1.65 0.89 -7.19
N THR A 101 -0.56 0.54 -6.50
CA THR A 101 0.82 0.72 -7.00
C THR A 101 1.16 -0.22 -8.16
N TYR A 102 0.60 -1.43 -8.18
CA TYR A 102 0.75 -2.36 -9.30
C TYR A 102 0.02 -1.90 -10.56
N THR A 103 -1.10 -1.20 -10.40
CA THR A 103 -1.99 -0.85 -11.51
C THR A 103 -1.28 -0.07 -12.63
N PRO A 104 -0.53 1.03 -12.39
CA PRO A 104 0.19 1.72 -13.46
C PRO A 104 1.30 0.87 -14.09
N ILE A 105 2.09 0.12 -13.32
CA ILE A 105 3.14 -0.75 -13.84
C ILE A 105 2.55 -1.79 -14.79
N VAL A 106 1.46 -2.43 -14.38
CA VAL A 106 0.82 -3.50 -15.15
C VAL A 106 0.14 -2.96 -16.40
N LEU A 107 -0.65 -1.89 -16.28
CA LEU A 107 -1.47 -1.38 -17.38
C LEU A 107 -0.70 -0.50 -18.36
N CYS A 108 0.30 0.24 -17.90
CA CYS A 108 1.06 1.14 -18.77
C CYS A 108 2.33 0.50 -19.31
N SER A 109 3.03 -0.33 -18.51
CA SER A 109 4.34 -0.87 -18.91
C SER A 109 4.28 -2.33 -19.36
N ILE A 110 3.64 -3.23 -18.59
CA ILE A 110 3.61 -4.66 -18.94
C ILE A 110 2.60 -4.94 -20.07
N ARG A 111 1.43 -4.31 -20.05
CA ARG A 111 0.36 -4.57 -21.03
C ARG A 111 0.78 -4.36 -22.49
N PRO A 112 1.58 -3.34 -22.86
CA PRO A 112 2.06 -3.19 -24.24
C PRO A 112 2.99 -4.34 -24.68
N VAL A 113 3.74 -4.94 -23.75
CA VAL A 113 4.67 -6.06 -24.02
C VAL A 113 3.94 -7.39 -24.04
N ASP A 114 3.13 -7.65 -23.02
CA ASP A 114 2.34 -8.88 -22.91
C ASP A 114 1.00 -8.61 -22.17
N SER A 115 -0.05 -8.48 -22.96
CA SER A 115 -1.39 -8.15 -22.46
C SER A 115 -1.98 -9.28 -21.59
N PHE A 116 -1.70 -10.55 -21.89
CA PHE A 116 -2.24 -11.66 -21.12
C PHE A 116 -1.67 -11.66 -19.69
N TRP A 117 -0.35 -11.56 -19.55
CA TRP A 117 0.28 -11.52 -18.23
C TRP A 117 -0.03 -10.25 -17.46
N ALA A 118 -0.20 -9.12 -18.14
CA ALA A 118 -0.64 -7.89 -17.49
C ALA A 118 -2.00 -8.09 -16.80
N TRP A 119 -3.01 -8.57 -17.52
CA TRP A 119 -4.33 -8.81 -16.95
C TRP A 119 -4.35 -9.93 -15.90
N MET A 120 -3.51 -10.95 -16.05
CA MET A 120 -3.34 -12.01 -15.04
C MET A 120 -2.80 -11.45 -13.72
N ILE A 121 -1.70 -10.67 -13.77
CA ILE A 121 -1.13 -10.02 -12.57
C ILE A 121 -2.14 -9.08 -11.94
N PHE A 122 -2.81 -8.25 -12.76
CA PHE A 122 -3.86 -7.35 -12.29
C PHE A 122 -4.96 -8.11 -11.54
N ALA A 123 -5.51 -9.17 -12.13
CA ALA A 123 -6.58 -9.96 -11.54
C ALA A 123 -6.13 -10.65 -10.24
N VAL A 124 -4.91 -11.19 -10.19
CA VAL A 124 -4.36 -11.85 -8.99
C VAL A 124 -4.20 -10.82 -7.87
N VAL A 125 -3.58 -9.67 -8.14
CA VAL A 125 -3.32 -8.65 -7.11
C VAL A 125 -4.62 -8.05 -6.58
N TRP A 126 -5.57 -7.69 -7.44
CA TRP A 126 -6.87 -7.18 -7.02
C TRP A 126 -7.74 -8.26 -6.36
N GLY A 127 -7.66 -9.51 -6.82
CA GLY A 127 -8.32 -10.65 -6.16
C GLY A 127 -7.80 -10.90 -4.74
N CYS A 128 -6.47 -10.88 -4.55
CA CYS A 128 -5.85 -10.95 -3.22
C CYS A 128 -6.24 -9.76 -2.34
N THR A 129 -6.39 -8.56 -2.93
CA THR A 129 -6.84 -7.37 -2.21
C THR A 129 -8.26 -7.57 -1.66
N VAL A 130 -9.19 -8.01 -2.49
CA VAL A 130 -10.58 -8.27 -2.06
C VAL A 130 -10.62 -9.33 -0.96
N LEU A 131 -9.89 -10.42 -1.12
CA LEU A 131 -9.80 -11.49 -0.12
C LEU A 131 -9.20 -10.96 1.20
N GLY A 132 -8.10 -10.22 1.14
CA GLY A 132 -7.44 -9.65 2.31
C GLY A 132 -8.33 -8.66 3.08
N ILE A 133 -9.09 -7.81 2.36
CA ILE A 133 -10.07 -6.91 2.97
C ILE A 133 -11.17 -7.69 3.69
N ILE A 134 -11.73 -8.72 3.04
CA ILE A 134 -12.79 -9.56 3.64
C ILE A 134 -12.27 -10.22 4.93
N LEU A 135 -11.09 -10.82 4.89
CA LEU A 135 -10.51 -11.51 6.04
C LEU A 135 -10.21 -10.54 7.21
N ASN A 136 -9.65 -9.37 6.93
CA ASN A 136 -9.39 -8.35 7.95
C ASN A 136 -10.68 -7.75 8.52
N ALA A 137 -11.70 -7.56 7.68
CA ALA A 137 -13.00 -7.06 8.14
C ALA A 137 -13.72 -8.09 9.04
N ILE A 138 -13.49 -9.39 8.83
CA ILE A 138 -14.04 -10.45 9.68
C ILE A 138 -13.31 -10.49 11.03
N ASP A 139 -11.98 -10.64 11.02
CA ASP A 139 -11.16 -10.71 12.23
C ASP A 139 -9.70 -10.37 11.94
N ILE A 140 -9.29 -9.15 12.24
CA ILE A 140 -7.93 -8.68 11.97
C ILE A 140 -6.90 -9.34 12.87
N GLU A 141 -7.22 -9.64 14.14
CA GLU A 141 -6.28 -10.25 15.10
C GLU A 141 -5.91 -11.67 14.67
N SER A 142 -6.92 -12.46 14.31
CA SER A 142 -6.70 -13.83 13.83
C SER A 142 -5.97 -13.86 12.48
N ASN A 143 -6.10 -12.83 11.65
CA ASN A 143 -5.55 -12.78 10.30
C ASN A 143 -4.29 -11.91 10.19
N GLU A 144 -3.75 -11.34 11.27
CA GLU A 144 -2.60 -10.44 11.25
C GLU A 144 -1.39 -11.05 10.52
N LYS A 145 -0.97 -12.26 10.93
CA LYS A 145 0.16 -12.96 10.31
C LYS A 145 -0.10 -13.32 8.85
N PHE A 146 -1.32 -13.75 8.54
CA PHE A 146 -1.72 -14.06 7.18
C PHE A 146 -1.68 -12.81 6.30
N SER A 147 -2.20 -11.69 6.80
CA SER A 147 -2.17 -10.40 6.09
C SER A 147 -0.74 -9.94 5.81
N MET A 148 0.19 -10.07 6.77
CA MET A 148 1.61 -9.76 6.54
C MET A 148 2.23 -10.62 5.43
N ILE A 149 1.94 -11.94 5.42
CA ILE A 149 2.42 -12.83 4.36
C ILE A 149 1.84 -12.41 3.01
N CYS A 150 0.53 -12.10 2.96
CA CYS A 150 -0.13 -11.63 1.75
C CYS A 150 0.47 -10.31 1.24
N TYR A 151 0.73 -9.34 2.14
CA TYR A 151 1.39 -8.09 1.75
C TYR A 151 2.73 -8.35 1.06
N LEU A 152 3.59 -9.18 1.66
CA LEU A 152 4.89 -9.53 1.07
C LEU A 152 4.72 -10.26 -0.26
N ALA A 153 3.87 -11.28 -0.31
CA ALA A 153 3.62 -12.07 -1.52
C ALA A 153 3.10 -11.19 -2.67
N MET A 154 2.15 -10.29 -2.38
CA MET A 154 1.64 -9.34 -3.36
C MET A 154 2.74 -8.35 -3.80
N GLY A 155 3.55 -7.82 -2.87
CA GLY A 155 4.62 -6.89 -3.18
C GLY A 155 5.69 -7.47 -4.12
N TRP A 156 5.91 -8.79 -4.07
CA TRP A 156 6.91 -9.49 -4.87
C TRP A 156 6.33 -10.31 -6.02
N CYS A 157 5.02 -10.30 -6.26
CA CYS A 157 4.40 -11.16 -7.29
C CYS A 157 4.92 -10.89 -8.71
N ILE A 158 5.41 -9.69 -9.00
CA ILE A 158 5.97 -9.31 -10.31
C ILE A 158 7.23 -10.11 -10.68
N ILE A 159 7.95 -10.66 -9.69
CA ILE A 159 9.15 -11.49 -9.91
C ILE A 159 8.83 -12.74 -10.74
N PHE A 160 7.61 -13.28 -10.64
CA PHE A 160 7.21 -14.44 -11.44
C PHE A 160 7.28 -14.18 -12.96
N LYS A 161 7.32 -12.91 -13.37
CA LYS A 161 7.47 -12.49 -14.78
C LYS A 161 8.62 -11.50 -14.97
N PHE A 162 9.72 -11.75 -14.26
CA PHE A 162 10.91 -10.92 -14.33
C PHE A 162 11.45 -10.77 -15.76
N ASN A 163 11.27 -11.79 -16.61
CA ASN A 163 11.69 -11.76 -18.02
C ASN A 163 10.99 -10.69 -18.87
N LEU A 164 9.81 -10.19 -18.47
CA LEU A 164 9.10 -9.12 -19.16
C LEU A 164 9.59 -7.72 -18.74
N LEU A 165 10.22 -7.60 -17.59
CA LEU A 165 10.57 -6.29 -17.00
C LEU A 165 11.61 -5.50 -17.81
N PRO A 166 12.67 -6.12 -18.41
CA PRO A 166 13.64 -5.36 -19.20
C PRO A 166 13.01 -4.61 -20.36
N GLU A 167 12.04 -5.24 -21.04
CA GLU A 167 11.31 -4.62 -22.15
C GLU A 167 10.25 -3.63 -21.66
N ALA A 168 9.56 -3.94 -20.54
CA ALA A 168 8.45 -3.14 -20.02
C ALA A 168 8.91 -1.84 -19.35
N ILE A 169 9.97 -1.87 -18.53
CA ILE A 169 10.40 -0.73 -17.69
C ILE A 169 11.90 -0.41 -17.81
N GLY A 170 12.64 -1.17 -18.60
CA GLY A 170 14.09 -1.03 -18.72
C GLY A 170 14.86 -1.37 -17.45
N TYR A 171 16.19 -1.37 -17.51
CA TYR A 171 17.03 -1.73 -16.36
C TYR A 171 16.95 -0.71 -15.21
N ASN A 172 16.79 0.58 -15.51
CA ASN A 172 16.63 1.61 -14.48
C ASN A 172 15.32 1.41 -13.70
N GLY A 173 14.21 1.13 -14.38
CA GLY A 173 12.93 0.78 -13.73
C GLY A 173 13.04 -0.48 -12.88
N ILE A 174 13.78 -1.50 -13.31
CA ILE A 174 14.02 -2.71 -12.52
C ILE A 174 14.77 -2.38 -11.22
N TRP A 175 15.82 -1.56 -11.28
CA TRP A 175 16.56 -1.16 -10.08
C TRP A 175 15.69 -0.39 -9.09
N LEU A 176 14.85 0.53 -9.57
CA LEU A 176 13.89 1.26 -8.73
C LEU A 176 12.85 0.31 -8.11
N LEU A 177 12.32 -0.62 -8.92
CA LEU A 177 11.37 -1.63 -8.45
C LEU A 177 11.98 -2.51 -7.35
N VAL A 178 13.21 -2.99 -7.54
CA VAL A 178 13.93 -3.81 -6.55
C VAL A 178 14.22 -2.99 -5.30
N ALA A 179 14.70 -1.76 -5.44
CA ALA A 179 14.96 -0.88 -4.30
C ALA A 179 13.69 -0.62 -3.48
N GLY A 180 12.56 -0.34 -4.16
CA GLY A 180 11.25 -0.20 -3.55
C GLY A 180 10.79 -1.49 -2.83
N GLY A 181 10.96 -2.64 -3.46
CA GLY A 181 10.64 -3.94 -2.87
C GLY A 181 11.48 -4.27 -1.63
N VAL A 182 12.78 -3.95 -1.66
CA VAL A 182 13.68 -4.11 -0.50
C VAL A 182 13.26 -3.18 0.64
N ALA A 183 13.05 -1.89 0.36
CA ALA A 183 12.59 -0.93 1.37
C ALA A 183 11.24 -1.35 1.98
N TYR A 184 10.31 -1.83 1.15
CA TYR A 184 9.04 -2.37 1.60
C TYR A 184 9.23 -3.59 2.53
N THR A 185 10.10 -4.53 2.16
CA THR A 185 10.40 -5.72 2.97
C THR A 185 11.02 -5.34 4.32
N ILE A 186 11.98 -4.42 4.32
CA ILE A 186 12.58 -3.88 5.54
C ILE A 186 11.51 -3.24 6.42
N GLY A 187 10.64 -2.42 5.83
CA GLY A 187 9.51 -1.81 6.54
C GLY A 187 8.56 -2.84 7.16
N THR A 188 8.22 -3.91 6.43
CA THR A 188 7.35 -4.99 6.93
C THR A 188 8.01 -5.75 8.10
N VAL A 189 9.33 -5.94 8.07
CA VAL A 189 10.07 -6.51 9.21
C VAL A 189 9.98 -5.59 10.43
N PHE A 190 10.16 -4.28 10.26
CA PHE A 190 10.01 -3.31 11.36
C PHE A 190 8.59 -3.31 11.92
N TYR A 191 7.58 -3.39 11.06
CA TYR A 191 6.19 -3.57 11.50
C TYR A 191 6.02 -4.84 12.36
N GLY A 192 6.57 -5.97 11.94
CA GLY A 192 6.54 -7.20 12.73
C GLY A 192 7.27 -7.12 14.08
N LEU A 193 8.21 -6.19 14.23
CA LEU A 193 8.99 -5.95 15.46
C LEU A 193 8.41 -4.82 16.34
N GLN A 194 7.30 -4.18 15.94
CA GLN A 194 6.71 -3.02 16.64
C GLN A 194 6.42 -3.27 18.12
N ASN A 195 6.04 -4.50 18.49
CA ASN A 195 5.78 -4.87 19.88
C ASN A 195 7.04 -4.98 20.74
N LYS A 196 8.23 -4.98 20.14
CA LYS A 196 9.52 -5.16 20.84
C LYS A 196 10.30 -3.85 20.98
N TYR A 197 10.15 -2.91 20.05
CA TYR A 197 10.91 -1.66 20.02
C TYR A 197 10.00 -0.47 19.71
N ARG A 198 10.21 0.66 20.41
CA ARG A 198 9.47 1.91 20.18
C ARG A 198 9.74 2.50 18.78
N TYR A 199 8.77 3.21 18.23
CA TYR A 199 8.81 3.87 16.91
C TYR A 199 9.02 2.97 15.68
N MET A 200 9.07 1.64 15.83
CA MET A 200 9.22 0.74 14.69
C MET A 200 8.03 0.79 13.73
N HIS A 201 6.84 1.00 14.26
CA HIS A 201 5.63 1.19 13.44
C HIS A 201 5.70 2.46 12.58
N SER A 202 6.33 3.52 13.07
CA SER A 202 6.40 4.82 12.40
C SER A 202 7.39 4.86 11.23
N ILE A 203 8.38 3.98 11.21
CA ILE A 203 9.40 3.92 10.15
C ILE A 203 8.82 3.29 8.88
N TRP A 204 7.87 2.37 9.02
CA TRP A 204 7.30 1.62 7.90
C TRP A 204 6.63 2.47 6.81
N PRO A 205 5.73 3.42 7.11
CA PRO A 205 5.08 4.24 6.09
C PRO A 205 6.03 5.20 5.37
N VAL A 206 7.04 5.70 6.08
CA VAL A 206 8.01 6.67 5.53
C VAL A 206 8.93 6.02 4.51
N SER A 207 9.39 4.78 4.76
CA SER A 207 10.27 4.07 3.83
C SER A 207 9.58 3.68 2.51
N TYR A 208 8.25 3.52 2.53
CA TYR A 208 7.49 3.07 1.37
C TYR A 208 7.17 4.19 0.38
N THR A 209 6.85 5.39 0.86
CA THR A 209 6.38 6.50 0.01
C THR A 209 7.48 7.16 -0.80
N HIS A 210 8.67 7.30 -0.25
CA HIS A 210 9.74 8.02 -0.92
C HIS A 210 10.32 7.31 -2.14
N LEU A 211 10.33 5.98 -2.16
CA LEU A 211 10.94 5.23 -3.25
C LEU A 211 10.00 4.95 -4.42
N ARG A 212 8.70 4.74 -4.18
CA ARG A 212 7.75 4.41 -5.26
C ARG A 212 7.17 5.60 -6.03
N ALA A 213 7.16 6.79 -5.45
CA ALA A 213 6.68 7.98 -6.17
C ALA A 213 7.56 8.35 -7.37
N HIS A 214 8.84 7.98 -7.35
CA HIS A 214 9.73 8.17 -8.49
C HIS A 214 9.48 7.23 -9.66
N GLU A 215 8.87 6.05 -9.42
CA GLU A 215 8.69 5.03 -10.46
C GLU A 215 7.54 5.34 -11.43
N THR A 216 6.52 6.07 -10.98
CA THR A 216 5.30 6.30 -11.79
C THR A 216 5.34 7.56 -12.64
N CYS A 217 6.32 8.45 -12.43
CA CYS A 217 6.45 9.72 -13.14
C CYS A 217 7.64 9.79 -14.10
N ALA A 218 8.44 8.72 -14.23
CA ALA A 218 9.75 8.77 -14.91
C ALA A 218 9.76 8.44 -16.40
N ASP A 219 8.59 8.22 -17.08
CA ASP A 219 8.53 8.02 -18.54
C ASP A 219 7.45 8.88 -19.21
#